data_36175d09006e5e35861062a34ddeb934
#
_entry.id   36175d09006e5e35861062a34ddeb934
#
_cell.length_a   1.000
_cell.length_b   1.000
_cell.length_c   1.000
_cell.angle_alpha   90.00
_cell.angle_beta   90.00
_cell.angle_gamma   90.00
#
_symmetry.space_group_name_H-M   'P 1'
#
loop_
_entity.id
_entity.type
_entity.pdbx_description
1 polymer ?
#
loop_
_entity_poly.entity_id
_entity_poly.type
_entity_poly.pdbx_seq_one_letter_code
_entity_poly.pdbx_strand_id
1 'polypeptide(L)'
;MKDRPLISAERQVTHLAERVVRFDIMSPEDAIAFLRDKNFFFKIKAFAKCFSRYRDPTSENYGRYVNLDFAYLAELTRLDHHLRELVLSITLDIEHYMKVHLNRAMMDDGADGKKVLDLLFAHERERKERLLEERFDPRRSSAAIERIGAIADHLGGADGAEQAKFLLEILHIAEDQTLGIDPEHLERSISYLGDSNYTRDLAKKYGRRENMYVWNYLELVSFGGIIALYKFYFYDLKKGQSKKAESVKQLLFPVKALRNAAAHNGNVMNTIGQRLQKPVGAIATAAREELEIDRELVALTRRFPVVHDFTALVLCFDRIVNDADARSEKAAGLHALCERFLEHADYFKKQVELSQGIKMLSEVMRSGAEAIS
;
A
#
# COMPACT_ATOMS: atom_id res chain seq x y z
N MET A 1 24.35 18.92 -9.01
CA MET A 1 23.53 17.78 -9.53
C MET A 1 23.77 17.72 -11.04
N LYS A 2 24.10 16.53 -11.61
CA LYS A 2 24.18 16.40 -13.06
C LYS A 2 22.79 16.56 -13.66
N ASP A 3 22.67 17.43 -14.64
CA ASP A 3 21.42 17.58 -15.42
C ASP A 3 21.01 16.22 -16.01
N ARG A 4 19.77 15.81 -15.79
CA ARG A 4 19.22 14.56 -16.33
C ARG A 4 18.00 14.89 -17.19
N PRO A 5 18.20 15.34 -18.44
CA PRO A 5 17.10 15.68 -19.32
C PRO A 5 16.23 14.47 -19.61
N LEU A 6 14.96 14.71 -19.93
CA LEU A 6 14.08 13.68 -20.48
C LEU A 6 14.64 13.23 -21.83
N ILE A 7 14.65 11.90 -22.02
CA ILE A 7 15.13 11.29 -23.25
C ILE A 7 13.96 10.70 -24.04
N SER A 8 14.03 10.74 -25.37
CA SER A 8 12.97 10.19 -26.23
C SER A 8 12.81 8.68 -26.07
N ALA A 9 11.68 8.11 -26.50
CA ALA A 9 11.41 6.68 -26.43
C ALA A 9 12.45 5.87 -27.23
N GLU A 10 12.90 6.38 -28.38
CA GLU A 10 13.97 5.80 -29.19
C GLU A 10 15.28 5.71 -28.40
N ARG A 11 15.65 6.79 -27.71
CA ARG A 11 16.85 6.82 -26.88
C ARG A 11 16.72 5.92 -25.65
N GLN A 12 15.51 5.77 -25.10
CA GLN A 12 15.24 4.83 -24.01
C GLN A 12 15.45 3.38 -24.42
N VAL A 13 14.97 2.99 -25.62
CA VAL A 13 15.17 1.66 -26.22
C VAL A 13 16.65 1.42 -26.48
N THR A 14 17.35 2.37 -27.10
CA THR A 14 18.82 2.30 -27.29
C THR A 14 19.55 2.07 -25.96
N HIS A 15 19.18 2.81 -24.92
CA HIS A 15 19.79 2.66 -23.59
C HIS A 15 19.55 1.28 -22.96
N LEU A 16 18.39 0.66 -23.23
CA LEU A 16 18.11 -0.71 -22.78
C LEU A 16 18.92 -1.73 -23.59
N ALA A 17 19.04 -1.55 -24.91
CA ALA A 17 19.87 -2.40 -25.78
C ALA A 17 21.36 -2.35 -25.37
N GLU A 18 21.92 -1.17 -25.05
CA GLU A 18 23.28 -1.00 -24.51
C GLU A 18 23.52 -1.83 -23.23
N ARG A 19 22.46 -2.20 -22.51
CA ARG A 19 22.49 -3.04 -21.30
C ARG A 19 22.13 -4.48 -21.56
N VAL A 20 22.12 -4.88 -22.84
CA VAL A 20 21.81 -6.25 -23.30
C VAL A 20 20.36 -6.67 -22.96
N VAL A 21 19.42 -5.72 -22.98
CA VAL A 21 18.00 -6.06 -23.11
C VAL A 21 17.77 -6.46 -24.58
N ARG A 22 17.15 -7.62 -24.76
CA ARG A 22 16.82 -8.17 -26.08
C ARG A 22 15.45 -7.67 -26.53
N PHE A 23 15.23 -7.74 -27.84
CA PHE A 23 13.99 -7.39 -28.51
C PHE A 23 13.61 -8.50 -29.51
N ASP A 24 13.74 -9.76 -29.04
CA ASP A 24 13.49 -10.93 -29.87
C ASP A 24 12.00 -11.25 -29.96
N ILE A 25 11.24 -10.96 -28.90
CA ILE A 25 9.79 -11.22 -28.79
C ILE A 25 8.99 -9.95 -29.13
N MET A 26 9.41 -8.81 -28.64
CA MET A 26 8.83 -7.51 -28.96
C MET A 26 9.87 -6.69 -29.73
N SER A 27 9.52 -6.24 -30.94
CA SER A 27 10.43 -5.47 -31.78
C SER A 27 10.84 -4.14 -31.13
N PRO A 28 11.98 -3.54 -31.51
CA PRO A 28 12.35 -2.21 -31.03
C PRO A 28 11.29 -1.15 -31.34
N GLU A 29 10.63 -1.23 -32.50
CA GLU A 29 9.55 -0.34 -32.92
C GLU A 29 8.34 -0.44 -32.01
N ASP A 30 7.91 -1.67 -31.67
CA ASP A 30 6.82 -1.92 -30.73
C ASP A 30 7.19 -1.47 -29.31
N ALA A 31 8.44 -1.64 -28.90
CA ALA A 31 8.94 -1.16 -27.61
C ALA A 31 8.95 0.39 -27.53
N ILE A 32 9.29 1.06 -28.62
CA ILE A 32 9.20 2.53 -28.72
C ILE A 32 7.73 2.96 -28.60
N ALA A 33 6.82 2.34 -29.34
CA ALA A 33 5.39 2.63 -29.26
C ALA A 33 4.85 2.37 -27.84
N PHE A 34 5.26 1.27 -27.20
CA PHE A 34 4.87 0.96 -25.82
C PHE A 34 5.34 2.03 -24.82
N LEU A 35 6.58 2.49 -24.94
CA LEU A 35 7.15 3.53 -24.06
C LEU A 35 6.58 4.92 -24.30
N ARG A 36 6.09 5.18 -25.52
CA ARG A 36 5.47 6.45 -25.89
C ARG A 36 4.02 6.53 -25.39
N ASP A 37 3.25 5.45 -25.61
CA ASP A 37 1.79 5.52 -25.52
C ASP A 37 1.20 4.74 -24.34
N LYS A 38 1.92 3.76 -23.78
CA LYS A 38 1.37 2.84 -22.78
C LYS A 38 2.07 2.88 -21.44
N ASN A 39 3.34 3.30 -21.37
CA ASN A 39 4.06 3.33 -20.11
C ASN A 39 5.28 4.26 -20.15
N PHE A 40 5.69 4.75 -18.99
CA PHE A 40 6.86 5.61 -18.88
C PHE A 40 8.09 4.83 -18.40
N PHE A 41 9.25 5.26 -18.87
CA PHE A 41 10.53 4.56 -18.73
C PHE A 41 10.92 4.22 -17.29
N PHE A 42 10.55 5.05 -16.32
CA PHE A 42 10.88 4.82 -14.93
C PHE A 42 10.24 3.52 -14.38
N LYS A 43 8.99 3.23 -14.76
CA LYS A 43 8.32 1.97 -14.41
C LYS A 43 9.05 0.77 -14.98
N ILE A 44 9.40 0.82 -16.28
CA ILE A 44 10.16 -0.24 -16.94
C ILE A 44 11.49 -0.48 -16.24
N LYS A 45 12.22 0.58 -15.92
CA LYS A 45 13.49 0.46 -15.16
C LYS A 45 13.30 -0.10 -13.75
N ALA A 46 12.19 0.16 -13.11
CA ALA A 46 11.89 -0.42 -11.80
C ALA A 46 11.74 -1.94 -11.90
N PHE A 47 10.97 -2.44 -12.89
CA PHE A 47 10.82 -3.88 -13.12
C PHE A 47 12.11 -4.56 -13.59
N ALA A 48 12.94 -3.87 -14.35
CA ALA A 48 14.25 -4.41 -14.75
C ALA A 48 15.16 -4.76 -13.56
N LYS A 49 14.91 -4.17 -12.37
CA LYS A 49 15.64 -4.54 -11.14
C LYS A 49 15.31 -5.94 -10.62
N CYS A 50 14.17 -6.52 -11.01
CA CYS A 50 13.78 -7.89 -10.67
C CYS A 50 14.56 -8.93 -11.47
N PHE A 51 15.36 -8.51 -12.48
CA PHE A 51 16.13 -9.40 -13.34
C PHE A 51 17.60 -9.42 -12.94
N SER A 52 18.19 -10.61 -13.02
CA SER A 52 19.60 -10.84 -12.70
C SER A 52 20.53 -10.09 -13.65
N ARG A 53 21.70 -9.70 -13.12
CA ARG A 53 22.79 -9.10 -13.90
C ARG A 53 24.04 -9.95 -13.79
N TYR A 54 24.91 -9.85 -14.80
CA TYR A 54 26.23 -10.43 -14.72
C TYR A 54 27.03 -9.77 -13.59
N ARG A 55 27.50 -10.61 -12.65
CA ARG A 55 28.16 -10.15 -11.42
C ARG A 55 29.68 -10.26 -11.44
N ASP A 56 30.24 -10.98 -12.42
CA ASP A 56 31.69 -11.13 -12.57
C ASP A 56 32.31 -9.83 -13.11
N PRO A 57 33.13 -9.11 -12.30
CA PRO A 57 33.75 -7.86 -12.73
C PRO A 57 34.75 -8.04 -13.90
N THR A 58 35.22 -9.26 -14.14
CA THR A 58 36.15 -9.59 -15.23
C THR A 58 35.45 -9.87 -16.56
N SER A 59 34.13 -10.05 -16.51
CA SER A 59 33.32 -10.29 -17.69
C SER A 59 33.05 -9.01 -18.47
N GLU A 60 33.15 -9.05 -19.80
CA GLU A 60 32.74 -7.95 -20.70
C GLU A 60 31.27 -7.55 -20.51
N ASN A 61 30.46 -8.48 -19.97
CA ASN A 61 29.04 -8.27 -19.69
C ASN A 61 28.76 -7.77 -18.27
N TYR A 62 29.76 -7.43 -17.46
CA TYR A 62 29.58 -6.98 -16.09
C TYR A 62 28.51 -5.87 -15.96
N GLY A 63 27.53 -6.08 -15.06
CA GLY A 63 26.42 -5.17 -14.82
C GLY A 63 25.31 -5.16 -15.87
N ARG A 64 25.44 -5.91 -16.98
CA ARG A 64 24.41 -6.09 -18.03
C ARG A 64 23.38 -7.13 -17.58
N TYR A 65 22.17 -7.09 -18.15
CA TYR A 65 21.10 -8.03 -17.79
C TYR A 65 21.36 -9.43 -18.38
N VAL A 66 20.93 -10.46 -17.63
CA VAL A 66 21.00 -11.85 -18.05
C VAL A 66 19.65 -12.28 -18.63
N ASN A 67 19.62 -12.61 -19.93
CA ASN A 67 18.44 -13.14 -20.61
C ASN A 67 17.16 -12.28 -20.44
N LEU A 68 17.28 -10.97 -20.41
CA LEU A 68 16.14 -10.07 -20.33
C LEU A 68 15.67 -9.67 -21.73
N ASP A 69 14.42 -9.99 -22.06
CA ASP A 69 13.72 -9.44 -23.23
C ASP A 69 12.80 -8.30 -22.81
N PHE A 70 12.61 -7.29 -23.67
CA PHE A 70 11.73 -6.16 -23.38
C PHE A 70 10.27 -6.63 -23.17
N ALA A 71 9.83 -7.67 -23.87
CA ALA A 71 8.51 -8.26 -23.72
C ALA A 71 8.23 -8.70 -22.26
N TYR A 72 9.26 -9.17 -21.54
CA TYR A 72 9.11 -9.55 -20.13
C TYR A 72 8.80 -8.34 -19.23
N LEU A 73 9.42 -7.20 -19.50
CA LEU A 73 9.16 -5.96 -18.78
C LEU A 73 7.77 -5.39 -19.09
N ALA A 74 7.38 -5.46 -20.36
CA ALA A 74 6.04 -5.06 -20.79
C ALA A 74 4.97 -5.94 -20.13
N GLU A 75 5.22 -7.25 -20.04
CA GLU A 75 4.31 -8.19 -19.40
C GLU A 75 4.19 -7.95 -17.90
N LEU A 76 5.30 -7.77 -17.16
CA LEU A 76 5.26 -7.41 -15.75
C LEU A 76 4.45 -6.14 -15.50
N THR A 77 4.55 -5.17 -16.42
CA THR A 77 3.76 -3.93 -16.32
C THR A 77 2.26 -4.18 -16.44
N ARG A 78 1.84 -5.09 -17.33
CA ARG A 78 0.44 -5.47 -17.52
C ARG A 78 -0.08 -6.24 -16.29
N LEU A 79 0.68 -7.21 -15.80
CA LEU A 79 0.33 -7.98 -14.60
C LEU A 79 0.21 -7.07 -13.37
N ASP A 80 1.15 -6.12 -13.18
CA ASP A 80 1.10 -5.13 -12.10
C ASP A 80 -0.14 -4.23 -12.21
N HIS A 81 -0.53 -3.85 -13.42
CA HIS A 81 -1.73 -3.06 -13.65
C HIS A 81 -2.99 -3.82 -13.24
N HIS A 82 -3.21 -5.04 -13.74
CA HIS A 82 -4.36 -5.85 -13.40
C HIS A 82 -4.41 -6.22 -11.91
N LEU A 83 -3.25 -6.51 -11.31
CA LEU A 83 -3.17 -6.76 -9.86
C LEU A 83 -3.64 -5.53 -9.07
N ARG A 84 -3.21 -4.33 -9.45
CA ARG A 84 -3.64 -3.09 -8.76
C ARG A 84 -5.13 -2.80 -8.93
N GLU A 85 -5.70 -3.05 -10.11
CA GLU A 85 -7.14 -2.91 -10.34
C GLU A 85 -7.94 -3.83 -9.43
N LEU A 86 -7.55 -5.11 -9.34
CA LEU A 86 -8.20 -6.07 -8.45
C LEU A 86 -8.02 -5.70 -6.97
N VAL A 87 -6.83 -5.27 -6.56
CA VAL A 87 -6.56 -4.78 -5.20
C VAL A 87 -7.48 -3.62 -4.84
N LEU A 88 -7.66 -2.65 -5.73
CA LEU A 88 -8.55 -1.51 -5.48
C LEU A 88 -10.02 -1.96 -5.39
N SER A 89 -10.45 -2.84 -6.28
CA SER A 89 -11.81 -3.39 -6.26
C SER A 89 -12.11 -4.13 -4.95
N ILE A 90 -11.24 -5.04 -4.52
CA ILE A 90 -11.39 -5.79 -3.26
C ILE A 90 -11.37 -4.83 -2.05
N THR A 91 -10.50 -3.83 -2.05
CA THR A 91 -10.40 -2.88 -0.93
C THR A 91 -11.59 -1.96 -0.80
N LEU A 92 -12.29 -1.61 -1.89
CA LEU A 92 -13.53 -0.84 -1.82
C LEU A 92 -14.63 -1.63 -1.08
N ASP A 93 -14.74 -2.93 -1.32
CA ASP A 93 -15.68 -3.76 -0.60
C ASP A 93 -15.28 -3.92 0.88
N ILE A 94 -13.99 -4.17 1.17
CA ILE A 94 -13.51 -4.21 2.56
C ILE A 94 -13.86 -2.90 3.28
N GLU A 95 -13.62 -1.75 2.65
CA GLU A 95 -13.96 -0.43 3.19
C GLU A 95 -15.45 -0.32 3.50
N HIS A 96 -16.29 -0.68 2.53
CA HIS A 96 -17.75 -0.64 2.69
C HIS A 96 -18.21 -1.53 3.85
N TYR A 97 -17.81 -2.80 3.87
CA TYR A 97 -18.25 -3.73 4.91
C TYR A 97 -17.64 -3.48 6.29
N MET A 98 -16.48 -2.83 6.36
CA MET A 98 -15.97 -2.29 7.63
C MET A 98 -16.88 -1.18 8.18
N LYS A 99 -17.36 -0.25 7.33
CA LYS A 99 -18.33 0.78 7.71
C LYS A 99 -19.64 0.16 8.20
N VAL A 100 -20.17 -0.83 7.46
CA VAL A 100 -21.40 -1.56 7.84
C VAL A 100 -21.24 -2.26 9.19
N HIS A 101 -20.14 -3.00 9.39
CA HIS A 101 -19.86 -3.71 10.64
C HIS A 101 -19.72 -2.74 11.82
N LEU A 102 -19.00 -1.64 11.63
CA LEU A 102 -18.81 -0.62 12.66
C LEU A 102 -20.13 0.07 13.03
N ASN A 103 -20.91 0.49 12.02
CA ASN A 103 -22.19 1.12 12.24
C ASN A 103 -23.17 0.21 12.99
N ARG A 104 -23.26 -1.06 12.58
CA ARG A 104 -24.08 -2.06 13.26
C ARG A 104 -23.66 -2.25 14.72
N ALA A 105 -22.37 -2.42 14.99
CA ALA A 105 -21.87 -2.60 16.34
C ALA A 105 -22.18 -1.37 17.23
N MET A 106 -22.05 -0.16 16.69
CA MET A 106 -22.40 1.06 17.42
C MET A 106 -23.89 1.19 17.70
N MET A 107 -24.75 0.77 16.76
CA MET A 107 -26.21 0.74 16.97
C MET A 107 -26.60 -0.29 18.04
N ASP A 108 -26.05 -1.50 17.96
CA ASP A 108 -26.32 -2.58 18.92
C ASP A 108 -25.87 -2.19 20.35
N ASP A 109 -24.81 -1.40 20.45
CA ASP A 109 -24.29 -0.86 21.72
C ASP A 109 -25.02 0.39 22.24
N GLY A 110 -25.94 0.97 21.46
CA GLY A 110 -26.57 2.27 21.76
C GLY A 110 -25.57 3.41 21.87
N ALA A 111 -24.48 3.37 21.10
CA ALA A 111 -23.37 4.31 21.20
C ALA A 111 -23.77 5.71 20.66
N ASP A 112 -23.38 6.76 21.41
CA ASP A 112 -23.45 8.14 20.91
C ASP A 112 -22.32 8.39 19.91
N GLY A 113 -22.68 8.53 18.64
CA GLY A 113 -21.73 8.69 17.54
C GLY A 113 -20.87 9.96 17.64
N LYS A 114 -21.38 11.04 18.26
CA LYS A 114 -20.57 12.24 18.50
C LYS A 114 -19.54 11.99 19.60
N LYS A 115 -19.98 11.42 20.71
CA LYS A 115 -19.11 11.07 21.83
C LYS A 115 -18.00 10.10 21.42
N VAL A 116 -18.31 9.12 20.57
CA VAL A 116 -17.29 8.18 20.05
C VAL A 116 -16.22 8.92 19.25
N LEU A 117 -16.58 9.90 18.42
CA LEU A 117 -15.60 10.70 17.67
C LEU A 117 -14.79 11.62 18.58
N ASP A 118 -15.40 12.26 19.55
CA ASP A 118 -14.67 13.10 20.49
C ASP A 118 -13.64 12.29 21.28
N LEU A 119 -13.98 11.06 21.67
CA LEU A 119 -13.05 10.12 22.31
C LEU A 119 -11.96 9.65 21.35
N LEU A 120 -12.28 9.36 20.08
CA LEU A 120 -11.27 9.03 19.05
C LEU A 120 -10.25 10.16 18.90
N PHE A 121 -10.72 11.39 18.76
CA PHE A 121 -9.83 12.54 18.58
C PHE A 121 -8.95 12.82 19.81
N ALA A 122 -9.50 12.62 21.01
CA ALA A 122 -8.71 12.71 22.25
C ALA A 122 -7.63 11.61 22.30
N HIS A 123 -8.01 10.36 22.03
CA HIS A 123 -7.09 9.22 22.00
C HIS A 123 -5.95 9.39 20.96
N GLU A 124 -6.27 9.86 19.76
CA GLU A 124 -5.24 10.08 18.73
C GLU A 124 -4.30 11.24 19.08
N ARG A 125 -4.79 12.28 19.77
CA ARG A 125 -3.95 13.36 20.30
C ARG A 125 -2.99 12.85 21.36
N GLU A 126 -3.48 12.14 22.37
CA GLU A 126 -2.64 11.55 23.42
C GLU A 126 -1.62 10.56 22.87
N ARG A 127 -2.01 9.79 21.83
CA ARG A 127 -1.11 8.88 21.15
C ARG A 127 0.00 9.63 20.40
N LYS A 128 -0.35 10.73 19.71
CA LYS A 128 0.61 11.60 19.03
C LYS A 128 1.60 12.21 20.03
N GLU A 129 1.11 12.74 21.15
CA GLU A 129 1.93 13.31 22.22
C GLU A 129 2.92 12.28 22.77
N ARG A 130 2.46 11.08 23.14
CA ARG A 130 3.33 9.98 23.61
C ARG A 130 4.41 9.60 22.61
N LEU A 131 4.06 9.48 21.33
CA LEU A 131 5.02 9.13 20.28
C LEU A 131 6.06 10.22 20.04
N LEU A 132 5.66 11.49 20.19
CA LEU A 132 6.60 12.60 20.14
C LEU A 132 7.55 12.56 21.35
N GLU A 133 7.05 12.28 22.54
CA GLU A 133 7.88 12.12 23.75
C GLU A 133 8.85 10.94 23.65
N GLU A 134 8.39 9.76 23.20
CA GLU A 134 9.21 8.55 23.04
C GLU A 134 10.29 8.71 21.97
N ARG A 135 10.01 9.45 20.90
CA ARG A 135 10.96 9.72 19.79
C ARG A 135 11.90 10.86 20.08
N PHE A 136 11.53 11.73 21.01
CA PHE A 136 12.36 12.83 21.47
C PHE A 136 13.40 12.35 22.49
N ASP A 137 14.29 11.43 22.10
CA ASP A 137 15.50 11.15 22.86
C ASP A 137 16.52 12.26 22.58
N PRO A 138 16.83 13.13 23.59
CA PRO A 138 17.79 14.22 23.42
C PRO A 138 19.17 13.75 22.93
N ARG A 139 19.52 12.49 23.17
CA ARG A 139 20.80 11.89 22.81
C ARG A 139 20.88 11.48 21.33
N ARG A 140 19.72 11.17 20.70
CA ARG A 140 19.65 10.84 19.27
C ARG A 140 19.34 12.04 18.38
N SER A 141 18.76 13.08 18.99
CA SER A 141 18.32 14.27 18.27
C SER A 141 19.35 15.40 18.25
N SER A 142 20.47 15.32 19.01
CA SER A 142 21.43 16.45 19.08
C SER A 142 21.95 16.87 17.70
N ALA A 143 22.32 15.95 16.84
CA ALA A 143 22.81 16.26 15.48
C ALA A 143 21.70 16.76 14.54
N ALA A 144 20.45 16.29 14.73
CA ALA A 144 19.30 16.80 13.98
C ALA A 144 18.86 18.16 14.50
N ILE A 145 18.86 18.36 15.80
CA ILE A 145 18.57 19.65 16.47
C ILE A 145 19.62 20.70 16.12
N GLU A 146 20.94 20.36 16.09
CA GLU A 146 21.99 21.27 15.61
C GLU A 146 21.79 21.68 14.15
N ARG A 147 21.43 20.76 13.27
CA ARG A 147 21.13 21.08 11.86
C ARG A 147 19.87 21.92 11.69
N ILE A 148 18.83 21.68 12.47
CA ILE A 148 17.59 22.44 12.46
C ILE A 148 17.79 23.79 13.13
N GLY A 149 18.59 23.88 14.20
CA GLY A 149 19.02 25.13 14.83
C GLY A 149 19.79 26.02 13.86
N ALA A 150 20.75 25.46 13.12
CA ALA A 150 21.48 26.20 12.09
C ALA A 150 20.58 26.70 10.94
N ILE A 151 19.50 25.98 10.61
CA ILE A 151 18.50 26.45 9.63
C ILE A 151 17.58 27.53 10.25
N ALA A 152 17.19 27.39 11.51
CA ALA A 152 16.36 28.36 12.22
C ALA A 152 17.12 29.68 12.45
N ASP A 153 18.40 29.63 12.80
CA ASP A 153 19.28 30.82 12.93
C ASP A 153 19.43 31.55 11.60
N HIS A 154 19.45 30.82 10.48
CA HIS A 154 19.48 31.38 9.14
C HIS A 154 18.17 32.06 8.73
N LEU A 155 17.05 31.67 9.32
CA LEU A 155 15.71 32.21 9.07
C LEU A 155 15.33 33.39 10.02
N GLY A 156 16.21 33.76 10.96
CA GLY A 156 16.09 35.00 11.74
C GLY A 156 15.02 35.04 12.83
N GLY A 157 14.64 33.91 13.40
CA GLY A 157 13.60 33.83 14.42
C GLY A 157 14.15 33.59 15.84
N ALA A 158 13.68 34.37 16.81
CA ALA A 158 14.16 34.40 18.18
C ALA A 158 13.82 33.17 19.06
N ASP A 159 13.14 32.15 18.54
CA ASP A 159 12.71 30.97 19.31
C ASP A 159 13.00 29.68 18.55
N GLY A 160 14.30 29.42 18.32
CA GLY A 160 14.80 28.28 17.55
C GLY A 160 14.32 26.92 18.08
N ALA A 161 14.04 26.80 19.38
CA ALA A 161 13.56 25.55 19.99
C ALA A 161 12.10 25.23 19.63
N GLU A 162 11.21 26.23 19.61
CA GLU A 162 9.80 26.06 19.23
C GLU A 162 9.65 25.84 17.72
N GLN A 163 10.44 26.56 16.91
CA GLN A 163 10.48 26.35 15.46
C GLN A 163 11.10 25.01 15.09
N ALA A 164 12.14 24.56 15.80
CA ALA A 164 12.69 23.24 15.64
C ALA A 164 11.69 22.14 16.02
N LYS A 165 10.91 22.33 17.08
CA LYS A 165 9.83 21.44 17.49
C LYS A 165 8.72 21.38 16.44
N PHE A 166 8.32 22.51 15.88
CA PHE A 166 7.33 22.62 14.81
C PHE A 166 7.82 21.98 13.50
N LEU A 167 9.08 22.19 13.11
CA LEU A 167 9.68 21.56 11.92
C LEU A 167 9.84 20.04 12.11
N LEU A 168 10.19 19.57 13.30
CA LEU A 168 10.21 18.15 13.65
C LEU A 168 8.79 17.54 13.62
N GLU A 169 7.77 18.26 14.08
CA GLU A 169 6.38 17.86 13.94
C GLU A 169 5.98 17.72 12.47
N ILE A 170 6.32 18.67 11.61
CA ILE A 170 6.06 18.62 10.17
C ILE A 170 6.81 17.45 9.50
N LEU A 171 8.08 17.24 9.83
CA LEU A 171 8.88 16.13 9.29
C LEU A 171 8.35 14.78 9.77
N HIS A 172 7.96 14.66 11.03
CA HIS A 172 7.35 13.44 11.55
C HIS A 172 5.96 13.18 11.01
N ILE A 173 5.16 14.20 10.73
CA ILE A 173 3.87 14.07 10.06
C ILE A 173 4.07 13.59 8.61
N ALA A 174 5.11 14.06 7.93
CA ALA A 174 5.44 13.65 6.56
C ALA A 174 6.01 12.23 6.48
N GLU A 175 6.79 11.79 7.49
CA GLU A 175 7.34 10.42 7.54
C GLU A 175 6.33 9.40 8.08
N ASP A 176 5.38 9.80 8.91
CA ASP A 176 4.45 8.92 9.61
C ASP A 176 3.00 9.07 9.11
N GLN A 177 2.81 8.89 7.81
CA GLN A 177 1.47 8.73 7.21
C GLN A 177 0.67 7.53 7.81
N THR A 178 1.30 6.78 8.74
CA THR A 178 0.70 5.67 9.46
C THR A 178 0.11 6.08 10.81
N LEU A 179 0.44 7.26 11.31
CA LEU A 179 -0.12 7.79 12.55
C LEU A 179 -1.48 8.42 12.28
N GLY A 180 -2.42 8.06 13.11
CA GLY A 180 -3.83 8.36 13.09
C GLY A 180 -4.25 9.75 12.64
N ILE A 181 -5.53 9.99 12.69
CA ILE A 181 -6.15 11.21 12.19
C ILE A 181 -5.81 12.37 13.12
N ASP A 182 -5.01 13.30 12.61
CA ASP A 182 -4.92 14.64 13.20
C ASP A 182 -6.23 15.39 12.91
N PRO A 183 -6.98 15.86 13.91
CA PRO A 183 -8.23 16.58 13.70
C PRO A 183 -8.08 17.82 12.80
N GLU A 184 -6.98 18.56 12.92
CA GLU A 184 -6.71 19.74 12.09
C GLU A 184 -6.38 19.35 10.64
N HIS A 185 -5.66 18.23 10.45
CA HIS A 185 -5.40 17.68 9.12
C HIS A 185 -6.69 17.16 8.49
N LEU A 186 -7.57 16.55 9.29
CA LEU A 186 -8.88 16.10 8.85
C LEU A 186 -9.73 17.27 8.36
N GLU A 187 -9.84 18.36 9.13
CA GLU A 187 -10.62 19.54 8.73
C GLU A 187 -10.08 20.17 7.45
N ARG A 188 -8.74 20.24 7.29
CA ARG A 188 -8.11 20.68 6.03
C ARG A 188 -8.41 19.74 4.88
N SER A 189 -8.30 18.43 5.08
CA SER A 189 -8.62 17.44 4.05
C SER A 189 -10.08 17.50 3.62
N ILE A 190 -11.00 17.70 4.57
CA ILE A 190 -12.43 17.86 4.30
C ILE A 190 -12.72 19.16 3.54
N SER A 191 -11.95 20.24 3.76
CA SER A 191 -12.12 21.48 3.01
C SER A 191 -11.89 21.27 1.51
N TYR A 192 -10.93 20.43 1.10
CA TYR A 192 -10.73 20.06 -0.30
C TYR A 192 -11.90 19.24 -0.89
N LEU A 193 -12.58 18.45 -0.06
CA LEU A 193 -13.77 17.70 -0.49
C LEU A 193 -14.95 18.62 -0.79
N GLY A 194 -14.96 19.86 -0.23
CA GLY A 194 -15.94 20.90 -0.55
C GLY A 194 -15.89 21.40 -1.99
N ASP A 195 -14.79 21.15 -2.70
CA ASP A 195 -14.63 21.48 -4.13
C ASP A 195 -15.20 20.40 -5.05
N SER A 196 -15.41 19.18 -4.54
CA SER A 196 -15.98 18.06 -5.28
C SER A 196 -17.52 18.12 -5.31
N ASN A 197 -18.12 17.98 -6.47
CA ASN A 197 -19.58 17.93 -6.63
C ASN A 197 -20.22 16.75 -5.86
N TYR A 198 -19.48 15.67 -5.61
CA TYR A 198 -19.97 14.47 -4.93
C TYR A 198 -20.00 14.59 -3.40
N THR A 199 -19.17 15.46 -2.83
CA THR A 199 -19.00 15.59 -1.37
C THR A 199 -19.25 16.98 -0.83
N ARG A 200 -19.49 17.96 -1.72
CA ARG A 200 -19.62 19.39 -1.39
C ARG A 200 -20.66 19.67 -0.29
N ASP A 201 -21.87 19.14 -0.46
CA ASP A 201 -22.96 19.42 0.48
C ASP A 201 -22.71 18.77 1.84
N LEU A 202 -22.17 17.55 1.83
CA LEU A 202 -21.79 16.82 3.02
C LEU A 202 -20.65 17.53 3.76
N ALA A 203 -19.60 17.94 3.04
CA ALA A 203 -18.45 18.66 3.62
C ALA A 203 -18.87 20.04 4.17
N LYS A 204 -19.70 20.79 3.47
CA LYS A 204 -20.22 22.10 3.95
C LYS A 204 -21.05 21.98 5.22
N LYS A 205 -21.91 20.95 5.31
CA LYS A 205 -22.84 20.78 6.42
C LYS A 205 -22.18 20.15 7.64
N TYR A 206 -21.28 19.19 7.44
CA TYR A 206 -20.74 18.33 8.50
C TYR A 206 -19.21 18.30 8.58
N GLY A 207 -18.51 19.06 7.75
CA GLY A 207 -17.06 19.05 7.69
C GLY A 207 -16.38 19.72 8.91
N ARG A 208 -17.13 20.48 9.72
CA ARG A 208 -16.64 21.06 10.97
C ARG A 208 -16.82 20.07 12.12
N ARG A 209 -15.83 19.99 13.00
CA ARG A 209 -15.81 19.06 14.15
C ARG A 209 -17.08 19.12 15.01
N GLU A 210 -17.64 20.32 15.22
CA GLU A 210 -18.84 20.51 16.05
C GLU A 210 -20.06 19.78 15.47
N ASN A 211 -20.13 19.65 14.14
CA ASN A 211 -21.25 19.08 13.41
C ASN A 211 -20.97 17.65 12.91
N MET A 212 -19.80 17.09 13.26
CA MET A 212 -19.36 15.79 12.78
C MET A 212 -19.84 14.67 13.70
N TYR A 213 -20.47 13.67 13.12
CA TYR A 213 -20.90 12.43 13.76
C TYR A 213 -20.26 11.25 13.04
N VAL A 214 -20.26 10.06 13.61
CA VAL A 214 -19.63 8.87 13.02
C VAL A 214 -20.09 8.62 11.59
N TRP A 215 -21.39 8.72 11.29
CA TRP A 215 -21.91 8.40 9.97
C TRP A 215 -21.43 9.36 8.88
N ASN A 216 -21.34 10.66 9.11
CA ASN A 216 -20.79 11.60 8.13
C ASN A 216 -19.25 11.60 8.12
N TYR A 217 -18.61 11.30 9.27
CA TYR A 217 -17.18 11.04 9.31
C TYR A 217 -16.78 9.89 8.40
N LEU A 218 -17.51 8.75 8.46
CA LEU A 218 -17.25 7.58 7.62
C LEU A 218 -17.38 7.86 6.10
N GLU A 219 -18.16 8.87 5.72
CA GLU A 219 -18.28 9.28 4.31
C GLU A 219 -17.19 10.27 3.86
N LEU A 220 -16.60 11.01 4.79
CA LEU A 220 -15.66 12.08 4.48
C LEU A 220 -14.19 11.67 4.67
N VAL A 221 -13.91 10.58 5.38
CA VAL A 221 -12.53 10.19 5.68
C VAL A 221 -11.95 9.24 4.66
N SER A 222 -10.62 9.21 4.60
CA SER A 222 -9.87 8.20 3.84
C SER A 222 -10.02 6.81 4.46
N PHE A 223 -9.68 5.77 3.70
CA PHE A 223 -9.60 4.39 4.21
C PHE A 223 -8.75 4.27 5.49
N GLY A 224 -7.66 5.04 5.59
CA GLY A 224 -6.86 5.12 6.81
C GLY A 224 -7.64 5.63 8.01
N GLY A 225 -8.55 6.59 7.80
CA GLY A 225 -9.44 7.11 8.82
C GLY A 225 -10.48 6.10 9.30
N ILE A 226 -11.04 5.35 8.37
CA ILE A 226 -11.96 4.25 8.71
C ILE A 226 -11.26 3.19 9.56
N ILE A 227 -10.04 2.77 9.16
CA ILE A 227 -9.23 1.83 9.94
C ILE A 227 -8.93 2.38 11.35
N ALA A 228 -8.63 3.66 11.48
CA ALA A 228 -8.35 4.25 12.79
C ALA A 228 -9.58 4.22 13.71
N LEU A 229 -10.76 4.63 13.21
CA LEU A 229 -12.00 4.53 13.97
C LEU A 229 -12.36 3.08 14.30
N TYR A 230 -12.21 2.16 13.34
CA TYR A 230 -12.47 0.73 13.54
C TYR A 230 -11.58 0.15 14.65
N LYS A 231 -10.28 0.45 14.62
CA LYS A 231 -9.32 0.01 15.65
C LYS A 231 -9.66 0.60 16.99
N PHE A 232 -9.87 1.91 17.07
CA PHE A 232 -10.24 2.59 18.28
C PHE A 232 -11.51 2.00 18.91
N TYR A 233 -12.59 1.85 18.11
CA TYR A 233 -13.86 1.35 18.63
C TYR A 233 -13.75 -0.09 19.17
N PHE A 234 -13.21 -1.00 18.38
CA PHE A 234 -13.21 -2.42 18.75
C PHE A 234 -12.07 -2.81 19.70
N TYR A 235 -10.88 -2.22 19.59
CA TYR A 235 -9.71 -2.68 20.37
C TYR A 235 -9.46 -1.82 21.59
N ASP A 236 -9.64 -0.51 21.49
CA ASP A 236 -9.35 0.40 22.60
C ASP A 236 -10.60 0.64 23.46
N LEU A 237 -11.75 0.99 22.83
CA LEU A 237 -12.99 1.30 23.57
C LEU A 237 -13.72 0.02 24.03
N LYS A 238 -13.89 -0.97 23.16
CA LYS A 238 -14.58 -2.24 23.46
C LYS A 238 -13.64 -3.38 23.89
N LYS A 239 -12.33 -3.10 24.02
CA LYS A 239 -11.31 -4.03 24.54
C LYS A 239 -11.32 -5.42 23.86
N GLY A 240 -11.50 -5.47 22.55
CA GLY A 240 -11.43 -6.72 21.77
C GLY A 240 -12.63 -7.66 21.92
N GLN A 241 -13.80 -7.20 22.33
CA GLN A 241 -15.00 -8.05 22.51
C GLN A 241 -15.57 -8.60 21.18
N SER A 242 -15.23 -8.03 20.02
CA SER A 242 -15.68 -8.50 18.71
C SER A 242 -14.70 -9.52 18.12
N LYS A 243 -15.10 -10.80 18.04
CA LYS A 243 -14.31 -11.85 17.38
C LYS A 243 -13.99 -11.51 15.92
N LYS A 244 -14.94 -10.95 15.19
CA LYS A 244 -14.78 -10.52 13.79
C LYS A 244 -13.74 -9.42 13.68
N ALA A 245 -13.79 -8.41 14.52
CA ALA A 245 -12.78 -7.34 14.51
C ALA A 245 -11.39 -7.87 14.89
N GLU A 246 -11.28 -8.73 15.92
CA GLU A 246 -10.02 -9.30 16.34
C GLU A 246 -9.37 -10.15 15.25
N SER A 247 -10.17 -10.90 14.46
CA SER A 247 -9.66 -11.73 13.36
C SER A 247 -8.94 -10.94 12.26
N VAL A 248 -9.28 -9.66 12.05
CA VAL A 248 -8.68 -8.81 11.01
C VAL A 248 -7.65 -7.82 11.53
N LYS A 249 -7.47 -7.71 12.84
CA LYS A 249 -6.60 -6.72 13.51
C LYS A 249 -5.22 -6.58 12.89
N GLN A 250 -4.57 -7.70 12.63
CA GLN A 250 -3.20 -7.75 12.09
C GLN A 250 -3.16 -7.62 10.56
N LEU A 251 -4.29 -7.73 9.87
CA LEU A 251 -4.40 -7.64 8.41
C LEU A 251 -4.58 -6.19 7.92
N LEU A 252 -5.15 -5.31 8.74
CA LEU A 252 -5.56 -3.97 8.31
C LEU A 252 -4.39 -3.08 7.84
N PHE A 253 -3.21 -3.21 8.47
CA PHE A 253 -2.05 -2.43 8.06
C PHE A 253 -1.48 -2.87 6.70
N PRO A 254 -1.19 -4.17 6.46
CA PRO A 254 -0.81 -4.67 5.15
C PRO A 254 -1.81 -4.31 4.05
N VAL A 255 -3.11 -4.46 4.31
CA VAL A 255 -4.18 -4.09 3.36
C VAL A 255 -4.13 -2.59 3.02
N LYS A 256 -4.00 -1.72 4.02
CA LYS A 256 -3.85 -0.27 3.81
C LYS A 256 -2.62 0.06 2.98
N ALA A 257 -1.47 -0.57 3.27
CA ALA A 257 -0.22 -0.34 2.58
C ALA A 257 -0.34 -0.72 1.08
N LEU A 258 -0.87 -1.90 0.80
CA LEU A 258 -1.07 -2.39 -0.57
C LEU A 258 -2.09 -1.52 -1.34
N ARG A 259 -3.23 -1.18 -0.71
CA ARG A 259 -4.24 -0.29 -1.31
C ARG A 259 -3.66 1.07 -1.66
N ASN A 260 -2.87 1.66 -0.78
CA ASN A 260 -2.27 2.96 -1.05
C ASN A 260 -1.24 2.87 -2.19
N ALA A 261 -0.39 1.83 -2.21
CA ALA A 261 0.52 1.60 -3.32
C ALA A 261 -0.24 1.45 -4.66
N ALA A 262 -1.35 0.72 -4.67
CA ALA A 262 -2.20 0.55 -5.85
C ALA A 262 -2.86 1.87 -6.29
N ALA A 263 -3.44 2.63 -5.35
CA ALA A 263 -4.13 3.90 -5.64
C ALA A 263 -3.17 5.00 -6.15
N HIS A 264 -1.93 5.02 -5.67
CA HIS A 264 -0.88 5.94 -6.15
C HIS A 264 -0.14 5.44 -7.40
N ASN A 265 -0.68 4.43 -8.08
CA ASN A 265 -0.08 3.86 -9.29
C ASN A 265 1.37 3.35 -9.04
N GLY A 266 1.67 2.89 -7.84
CA GLY A 266 2.97 2.29 -7.47
C GLY A 266 3.20 0.96 -8.20
N ASN A 267 4.47 0.58 -8.36
CA ASN A 267 4.83 -0.73 -8.91
C ASN A 267 4.83 -1.77 -7.79
N VAL A 268 3.69 -2.40 -7.54
CA VAL A 268 3.53 -3.33 -6.39
C VAL A 268 4.33 -4.63 -6.60
N MET A 269 4.37 -5.15 -7.83
CA MET A 269 5.14 -6.36 -8.15
C MET A 269 6.66 -6.16 -8.08
N ASN A 270 7.15 -4.92 -8.16
CA ASN A 270 8.59 -4.63 -8.00
C ASN A 270 9.10 -4.97 -6.59
N THR A 271 8.23 -5.25 -5.66
CA THR A 271 8.59 -5.70 -4.31
C THR A 271 8.91 -7.21 -4.23
N ILE A 272 8.67 -7.97 -5.32
CA ILE A 272 9.19 -9.33 -5.47
C ILE A 272 10.71 -9.25 -5.55
N GLY A 273 11.51 -9.71 -4.80
CA GLY A 273 12.97 -9.54 -4.74
C GLY A 273 13.43 -8.51 -3.72
N GLN A 274 12.49 -7.82 -3.05
CA GLN A 274 12.76 -7.05 -1.85
C GLN A 274 12.45 -7.90 -0.62
N ARG A 275 13.28 -7.74 0.43
CA ARG A 275 13.05 -8.45 1.68
C ARG A 275 12.01 -7.71 2.53
N LEU A 276 10.96 -8.40 2.93
CA LEU A 276 10.01 -7.89 3.92
C LEU A 276 10.70 -7.70 5.28
N GLN A 277 10.62 -6.49 5.84
CA GLN A 277 11.32 -6.13 7.07
C GLN A 277 10.62 -6.67 8.33
N LYS A 278 9.29 -6.59 8.37
CA LYS A 278 8.48 -6.96 9.55
C LYS A 278 7.30 -7.84 9.12
N PRO A 279 7.52 -9.13 8.84
CA PRO A 279 6.43 -10.02 8.48
C PRO A 279 5.49 -10.25 9.67
N VAL A 280 4.19 -10.22 9.40
CA VAL A 280 3.15 -10.60 10.36
C VAL A 280 2.98 -12.11 10.31
N GLY A 281 3.40 -12.81 11.36
CA GLY A 281 3.39 -14.28 11.42
C GLY A 281 2.01 -14.90 11.23
N ALA A 282 0.96 -14.25 11.74
CA ALA A 282 -0.42 -14.69 11.62
C ALA A 282 -0.89 -14.81 10.15
N ILE A 283 -0.36 -13.99 9.23
CA ILE A 283 -0.72 -14.07 7.80
C ILE A 283 -0.24 -15.40 7.20
N ALA A 284 1.01 -15.80 7.47
CA ALA A 284 1.53 -17.07 6.99
C ALA A 284 0.80 -18.28 7.61
N THR A 285 0.42 -18.17 8.89
CA THR A 285 -0.37 -19.21 9.57
C THR A 285 -1.75 -19.34 8.92
N ALA A 286 -2.47 -18.23 8.73
CA ALA A 286 -3.78 -18.22 8.11
C ALA A 286 -3.74 -18.67 6.64
N ALA A 287 -2.71 -18.29 5.88
CA ALA A 287 -2.52 -18.77 4.51
C ALA A 287 -2.44 -20.30 4.43
N ARG A 288 -1.79 -20.94 5.41
CA ARG A 288 -1.70 -22.39 5.47
C ARG A 288 -3.01 -23.05 5.94
N GLU A 289 -3.69 -22.45 6.93
CA GLU A 289 -4.81 -23.07 7.64
C GLU A 289 -6.17 -22.76 6.99
N GLU A 290 -6.34 -21.59 6.41
CA GLU A 290 -7.61 -21.10 5.83
C GLU A 290 -7.61 -21.13 4.30
N LEU A 291 -6.43 -20.90 3.65
CA LEU A 291 -6.28 -20.99 2.20
C LEU A 291 -5.62 -22.30 1.75
N GLU A 292 -5.32 -23.21 2.66
CA GLU A 292 -4.73 -24.54 2.42
C GLU A 292 -3.45 -24.50 1.55
N ILE A 293 -2.70 -23.40 1.61
CA ILE A 293 -1.49 -23.22 0.82
C ILE A 293 -0.35 -24.09 1.37
N ASP A 294 0.36 -24.75 0.46
CA ASP A 294 1.48 -25.62 0.78
C ASP A 294 2.55 -24.94 1.66
N ARG A 295 3.11 -25.70 2.60
CA ARG A 295 4.09 -25.22 3.58
C ARG A 295 5.32 -24.55 2.97
N GLU A 296 5.80 -25.07 1.83
CA GLU A 296 7.00 -24.51 1.16
C GLU A 296 6.68 -23.14 0.53
N LEU A 297 5.50 -23.01 -0.07
CA LEU A 297 5.03 -21.76 -0.66
C LEU A 297 4.69 -20.72 0.40
N VAL A 298 4.06 -21.11 1.50
CA VAL A 298 3.71 -20.20 2.62
C VAL A 298 4.92 -19.45 3.15
N ALA A 299 6.14 -20.02 3.12
CA ALA A 299 7.34 -19.32 3.53
C ALA A 299 7.59 -18.02 2.73
N LEU A 300 7.09 -17.92 1.49
CA LEU A 300 7.23 -16.75 0.64
C LEU A 300 6.37 -15.56 1.11
N THR A 301 5.30 -15.80 1.88
CA THR A 301 4.51 -14.73 2.53
C THR A 301 5.35 -13.91 3.51
N ARG A 302 6.37 -14.51 4.09
CA ARG A 302 7.31 -13.83 5.00
C ARG A 302 8.48 -13.18 4.28
N ARG A 303 8.60 -13.40 2.98
CA ARG A 303 9.75 -12.95 2.19
C ARG A 303 9.43 -11.73 1.34
N PHE A 304 8.34 -11.74 0.58
CA PHE A 304 8.01 -10.73 -0.41
C PHE A 304 6.87 -9.83 0.04
N PRO A 305 7.05 -8.50 0.09
CA PRO A 305 6.01 -7.57 0.54
C PRO A 305 4.68 -7.71 -0.19
N VAL A 306 4.67 -7.74 -1.54
CA VAL A 306 3.42 -7.86 -2.30
C VAL A 306 2.70 -9.18 -2.02
N VAL A 307 3.42 -10.28 -1.87
CA VAL A 307 2.83 -11.58 -1.53
C VAL A 307 2.18 -11.54 -0.14
N HIS A 308 2.90 -11.03 0.84
CA HIS A 308 2.41 -10.85 2.21
C HIS A 308 1.15 -9.99 2.26
N ASP A 309 1.19 -8.81 1.63
CA ASP A 309 0.10 -7.85 1.72
C ASP A 309 -1.11 -8.28 0.89
N PHE A 310 -0.89 -8.97 -0.25
CA PHE A 310 -1.98 -9.53 -1.04
C PHE A 310 -2.65 -10.72 -0.34
N THR A 311 -1.88 -11.57 0.33
CA THR A 311 -2.44 -12.64 1.19
C THR A 311 -3.29 -12.04 2.30
N ALA A 312 -2.80 -10.98 2.95
CA ALA A 312 -3.59 -10.26 3.98
C ALA A 312 -4.87 -9.66 3.41
N LEU A 313 -4.84 -9.16 2.17
CA LEU A 313 -6.02 -8.60 1.48
C LEU A 313 -7.11 -9.66 1.28
N VAL A 314 -6.74 -10.83 0.74
CA VAL A 314 -7.68 -11.93 0.51
C VAL A 314 -8.29 -12.43 1.82
N LEU A 315 -7.47 -12.68 2.84
CA LEU A 315 -7.93 -13.08 4.18
C LEU A 315 -8.82 -12.02 4.85
N CYS A 316 -8.49 -10.73 4.68
CA CYS A 316 -9.30 -9.65 5.23
C CYS A 316 -10.67 -9.57 4.55
N PHE A 317 -10.71 -9.72 3.23
CA PHE A 317 -11.94 -9.76 2.46
C PHE A 317 -12.82 -10.93 2.91
N ASP A 318 -12.30 -12.14 2.97
CA ASP A 318 -13.02 -13.32 3.40
C ASP A 318 -13.68 -13.15 4.79
N ARG A 319 -12.95 -12.52 5.73
CA ARG A 319 -13.41 -12.33 7.11
C ARG A 319 -14.38 -11.15 7.29
N ILE A 320 -14.32 -10.14 6.44
CA ILE A 320 -15.14 -8.91 6.57
C ILE A 320 -16.39 -8.98 5.70
N VAL A 321 -16.28 -9.46 4.47
CA VAL A 321 -17.34 -9.39 3.45
C VAL A 321 -18.19 -10.66 3.51
N ASN A 322 -19.48 -10.52 3.84
CA ASN A 322 -20.42 -11.66 3.93
C ASN A 322 -21.46 -11.67 2.79
N ASP A 323 -21.41 -10.70 1.89
CA ASP A 323 -22.34 -10.58 0.77
C ASP A 323 -21.99 -11.58 -0.33
N ALA A 324 -22.93 -12.42 -0.72
CA ALA A 324 -22.70 -13.50 -1.68
C ALA A 324 -22.37 -12.99 -3.09
N ASP A 325 -23.01 -11.90 -3.52
CA ASP A 325 -22.78 -11.33 -4.86
C ASP A 325 -21.38 -10.73 -4.94
N ALA A 326 -20.98 -9.94 -3.93
CA ALA A 326 -19.65 -9.38 -3.83
C ALA A 326 -18.57 -10.48 -3.77
N ARG A 327 -18.79 -11.55 -3.00
CA ARG A 327 -17.87 -12.69 -2.89
C ARG A 327 -17.74 -13.41 -4.24
N SER A 328 -18.82 -13.71 -4.91
CA SER A 328 -18.83 -14.37 -6.23
C SER A 328 -18.09 -13.52 -7.29
N GLU A 329 -18.32 -12.21 -7.32
CA GLU A 329 -17.63 -11.30 -8.24
C GLU A 329 -16.12 -11.31 -8.01
N LYS A 330 -15.67 -11.23 -6.74
CA LYS A 330 -14.24 -11.20 -6.43
C LYS A 330 -13.57 -12.56 -6.61
N ALA A 331 -14.27 -13.67 -6.37
CA ALA A 331 -13.80 -15.02 -6.71
C ALA A 331 -13.52 -15.15 -8.22
N ALA A 332 -14.47 -14.72 -9.05
CA ALA A 332 -14.27 -14.68 -10.50
C ALA A 332 -13.09 -13.79 -10.92
N GLY A 333 -12.94 -12.61 -10.29
CA GLY A 333 -11.81 -11.71 -10.53
C GLY A 333 -10.45 -12.32 -10.16
N LEU A 334 -10.39 -13.03 -9.03
CA LEU A 334 -9.18 -13.74 -8.59
C LEU A 334 -8.83 -14.87 -9.56
N HIS A 335 -9.80 -15.66 -10.02
CA HIS A 335 -9.58 -16.71 -11.02
C HIS A 335 -9.06 -16.13 -12.33
N ALA A 336 -9.70 -15.11 -12.88
CA ALA A 336 -9.29 -14.48 -14.14
C ALA A 336 -7.86 -13.92 -14.06
N LEU A 337 -7.51 -13.30 -12.92
CA LEU A 337 -6.16 -12.78 -12.73
C LEU A 337 -5.14 -13.92 -12.54
N CYS A 338 -5.48 -15.01 -11.88
CA CYS A 338 -4.63 -16.18 -11.74
C CYS A 338 -4.28 -16.74 -13.12
N GLU A 339 -5.25 -16.97 -13.99
CA GLU A 339 -5.03 -17.44 -15.38
C GLU A 339 -4.13 -16.48 -16.14
N ARG A 340 -4.36 -15.15 -16.00
CA ARG A 340 -3.55 -14.13 -16.63
C ARG A 340 -2.09 -14.14 -16.16
N PHE A 341 -1.83 -14.47 -14.90
CA PHE A 341 -0.47 -14.63 -14.35
C PHE A 341 0.23 -15.88 -14.88
N LEU A 342 -0.51 -16.91 -15.23
CA LEU A 342 0.02 -18.16 -15.74
C LEU A 342 0.28 -18.14 -17.26
N GLU A 343 -0.42 -17.31 -18.01
CA GLU A 343 -0.35 -17.23 -19.48
C GLU A 343 1.08 -17.07 -20.02
N HIS A 344 1.88 -16.21 -19.38
CA HIS A 344 3.28 -15.95 -19.76
C HIS A 344 4.27 -16.22 -18.61
N ALA A 345 3.95 -17.16 -17.73
CA ALA A 345 4.83 -17.51 -16.60
C ALA A 345 6.21 -18.01 -17.04
N ASP A 346 6.32 -18.55 -18.26
CA ASP A 346 7.57 -18.99 -18.87
C ASP A 346 8.59 -17.85 -19.10
N TYR A 347 8.15 -16.62 -19.29
CA TYR A 347 9.01 -15.43 -19.38
C TYR A 347 9.90 -15.25 -18.15
N PHE A 348 9.44 -15.74 -17.00
CA PHE A 348 10.05 -15.48 -15.70
C PHE A 348 10.80 -16.69 -15.11
N LYS A 349 10.76 -17.87 -15.77
CA LYS A 349 11.35 -19.13 -15.26
C LYS A 349 12.81 -19.02 -14.87
N LYS A 350 13.60 -18.19 -15.58
CA LYS A 350 15.03 -18.02 -15.31
C LYS A 350 15.34 -17.05 -14.18
N GLN A 351 14.32 -16.40 -13.62
CA GLN A 351 14.43 -15.44 -12.50
C GLN A 351 13.78 -16.05 -11.26
N VAL A 352 14.60 -16.70 -10.42
CA VAL A 352 14.12 -17.54 -9.30
C VAL A 352 13.14 -16.79 -8.38
N GLU A 353 13.51 -15.60 -7.91
CA GLU A 353 12.65 -14.83 -6.98
C GLU A 353 11.34 -14.41 -7.65
N LEU A 354 11.41 -13.90 -8.87
CA LEU A 354 10.24 -13.47 -9.62
C LEU A 354 9.31 -14.66 -9.92
N SER A 355 9.84 -15.80 -10.36
CA SER A 355 9.09 -17.02 -10.59
C SER A 355 8.40 -17.52 -9.30
N GLN A 356 9.12 -17.54 -8.18
CA GLN A 356 8.55 -17.90 -6.87
C GLN A 356 7.45 -16.94 -6.43
N GLY A 357 7.65 -15.63 -6.59
CA GLY A 357 6.65 -14.62 -6.25
C GLY A 357 5.38 -14.74 -7.08
N ILE A 358 5.52 -14.93 -8.40
CA ILE A 358 4.38 -15.14 -9.32
C ILE A 358 3.65 -16.43 -8.95
N LYS A 359 4.37 -17.54 -8.73
CA LYS A 359 3.76 -18.81 -8.31
C LYS A 359 2.95 -18.65 -7.02
N MET A 360 3.50 -17.97 -6.02
CA MET A 360 2.79 -17.77 -4.77
C MET A 360 1.60 -16.84 -4.90
N LEU A 361 1.70 -15.76 -5.68
CA LEU A 361 0.55 -14.88 -5.96
C LEU A 361 -0.58 -15.65 -6.67
N SER A 362 -0.24 -16.47 -7.68
CA SER A 362 -1.23 -17.32 -8.38
C SER A 362 -1.88 -18.32 -7.44
N GLU A 363 -1.12 -18.90 -6.51
CA GLU A 363 -1.67 -19.81 -5.51
C GLU A 363 -2.62 -19.10 -4.53
N VAL A 364 -2.27 -17.90 -4.05
CA VAL A 364 -3.16 -17.09 -3.19
C VAL A 364 -4.43 -16.70 -3.94
N MET A 365 -4.34 -16.38 -5.24
CA MET A 365 -5.51 -16.07 -6.07
C MET A 365 -6.43 -17.28 -6.21
N ARG A 366 -5.87 -18.45 -6.52
CA ARG A 366 -6.63 -19.70 -6.71
C ARG A 366 -7.32 -20.13 -5.41
N SER A 367 -6.53 -20.34 -4.35
CA SER A 367 -7.07 -20.76 -3.05
C SER A 367 -8.00 -19.70 -2.44
N GLY A 368 -7.68 -18.42 -2.64
CA GLY A 368 -8.52 -17.32 -2.22
C GLY A 368 -9.87 -17.31 -2.93
N ALA A 369 -9.90 -17.54 -4.25
CA ALA A 369 -11.15 -17.65 -4.98
C ALA A 369 -12.01 -18.80 -4.48
N GLU A 370 -11.43 -19.96 -4.18
CA GLU A 370 -12.13 -21.11 -3.59
C GLU A 370 -12.68 -20.81 -2.19
N ALA A 371 -11.90 -20.11 -1.34
CA ALA A 371 -12.32 -19.77 0.03
C ALA A 371 -13.45 -18.74 0.08
N ILE A 372 -13.50 -17.80 -0.87
CA ILE A 372 -14.51 -16.72 -0.90
C ILE A 372 -15.74 -17.03 -1.79
N SER A 373 -15.76 -18.16 -2.48
CA SER A 373 -16.88 -18.61 -3.35
C SER A 373 -18.17 -18.93 -2.60
#